data_ef35fb86a145fe2ba0d59ef14dc55adb
#
_entry.id   ef35fb86a145fe2ba0d59ef14dc55adb
#
_cell.length_a   1.000
_cell.length_b   1.000
_cell.length_c   1.000
_cell.angle_alpha   90.00
_cell.angle_beta   90.00
_cell.angle_gamma   90.00
#
_symmetry.space_group_name_H-M   'P 1'
#
loop_
_entity.id
_entity.type
_entity.pdbx_description
1 polymer ?
#
loop_
_entity_poly.entity_id
_entity_poly.type
_entity_poly.pdbx_seq_one_letter_code
_entity_poly.pdbx_strand_id
1 'polypeptide(L)'
;MKAISPGGSTCECVVLDGHRGKSISNSDEPPNSFHTSDLFIAHPSIPKAWKFIGRSDDRVTLLNGEKVLPLPIEGRIVQDSLIKEAVVFGVDRPVPGLLLFRADTEEAANLSEEEFLDHVWPSIEDANKKTEAFSQIGRNMVVVVAHDKTFPETDKSTVKRGRVRLTIAKLYIHC
;
A
#
# COMPACT_ATOMS: atom_id res chain seq x y z
N MET A 1 -1.73 8.89 20.60
CA MET A 1 -1.58 9.13 19.15
C MET A 1 -0.73 10.36 18.94
N LYS A 2 0.29 10.29 18.09
CA LYS A 2 1.19 11.41 17.75
C LYS A 2 0.84 11.88 16.33
N ALA A 3 0.53 13.16 16.15
CA ALA A 3 0.26 13.74 14.83
C ALA A 3 1.56 13.73 13.97
N ILE A 4 1.45 13.31 12.72
CA ILE A 4 2.58 13.22 11.77
C ILE A 4 2.35 14.02 10.48
N SER A 5 1.15 14.60 10.31
CA SER A 5 0.84 15.48 9.17
C SER A 5 0.63 16.92 9.63
N PRO A 6 0.95 17.92 8.80
CA PRO A 6 0.51 19.28 9.03
C PRO A 6 -1.01 19.30 9.17
N GLY A 7 -1.54 19.88 10.26
CA GLY A 7 -2.97 19.87 10.56
C GLY A 7 -3.47 18.64 11.35
N GLY A 8 -2.62 17.66 11.71
CA GLY A 8 -2.93 16.60 12.65
C GLY A 8 -3.95 15.55 12.19
N SER A 9 -4.27 15.50 10.88
CA SER A 9 -5.25 14.55 10.33
C SER A 9 -4.78 13.10 10.37
N THR A 10 -3.47 12.86 10.24
CA THR A 10 -2.86 11.53 10.33
C THR A 10 -2.01 11.44 11.59
N CYS A 11 -2.22 10.39 12.37
CA CYS A 11 -1.53 10.14 13.62
C CYS A 11 -0.82 8.79 13.61
N GLU A 12 0.31 8.70 14.29
CA GLU A 12 0.98 7.44 14.60
C GLU A 12 0.51 6.91 15.96
N CYS A 13 0.37 5.61 16.07
CA CYS A 13 0.19 4.96 17.37
C CYS A 13 1.52 4.92 18.12
N VAL A 14 1.55 5.51 19.32
CA VAL A 14 2.73 5.50 20.20
C VAL A 14 2.34 4.86 21.52
N VAL A 15 3.06 3.81 21.90
CA VAL A 15 2.89 3.12 23.19
C VAL A 15 3.76 3.83 24.22
N LEU A 16 3.12 4.39 25.23
CA LEU A 16 3.80 5.14 26.29
C LEU A 16 4.43 4.23 27.32
N ASP A 17 5.34 4.79 28.12
CA ASP A 17 5.91 4.09 29.26
C ASP A 17 4.84 3.66 30.27
N GLY A 18 5.08 2.53 30.97
CA GLY A 18 4.12 1.94 31.88
C GLY A 18 2.97 1.13 31.25
N HIS A 19 2.85 1.09 29.91
CA HIS A 19 1.88 0.22 29.25
C HIS A 19 2.25 -1.25 29.42
N ARG A 20 1.31 -2.08 29.93
CA ARG A 20 1.57 -3.50 30.28
C ARG A 20 2.06 -4.39 29.14
N GLY A 21 1.70 -4.06 27.90
CA GLY A 21 2.13 -4.79 26.70
C GLY A 21 3.43 -4.28 26.07
N LYS A 22 4.08 -3.25 26.66
CA LYS A 22 5.33 -2.70 26.14
C LYS A 22 6.52 -3.46 26.71
N SER A 23 7.29 -4.11 25.86
CA SER A 23 8.51 -4.84 26.22
C SER A 23 9.80 -4.12 25.83
N ILE A 24 9.72 -3.20 24.87
CA ILE A 24 10.88 -2.45 24.31
C ILE A 24 10.51 -0.98 24.12
N SER A 25 11.53 -0.13 24.03
CA SER A 25 11.42 1.28 23.64
C SER A 25 12.27 1.53 22.40
N ASN A 26 11.85 2.44 21.54
CA ASN A 26 12.59 2.87 20.34
C ASN A 26 12.65 4.39 20.21
N SER A 27 12.15 5.13 21.20
CA SER A 27 12.14 6.59 21.21
C SER A 27 12.13 7.13 22.64
N ASP A 28 12.79 8.29 22.83
CA ASP A 28 12.73 9.09 24.04
C ASP A 28 11.79 10.30 23.92
N GLU A 29 11.03 10.38 22.81
CA GLU A 29 10.02 11.42 22.56
C GLU A 29 8.64 10.81 22.21
N PRO A 30 7.74 10.61 23.19
CA PRO A 30 7.90 10.76 24.65
C PRO A 30 8.94 9.80 25.28
N PRO A 31 9.45 10.12 26.49
CA PRO A 31 10.44 9.27 27.16
C PRO A 31 10.02 7.80 27.23
N ASN A 32 10.95 6.90 26.96
CA ASN A 32 10.74 5.46 26.99
C ASN A 32 9.52 5.00 26.16
N SER A 33 9.17 5.67 25.07
CA SER A 33 8.05 5.27 24.23
C SER A 33 8.43 4.25 23.17
N PHE A 34 7.41 3.58 22.59
CA PHE A 34 7.54 2.75 21.43
C PHE A 34 6.64 3.26 20.31
N HIS A 35 7.26 3.71 19.23
CA HIS A 35 6.61 4.10 17.99
C HIS A 35 6.33 2.87 17.16
N THR A 36 5.04 2.60 16.88
CA THR A 36 4.62 1.36 16.20
C THR A 36 4.76 1.45 14.68
N SER A 37 4.95 2.64 14.15
CA SER A 37 4.83 2.97 12.73
C SER A 37 3.42 2.83 12.16
N ASP A 38 2.44 2.40 12.94
CA ASP A 38 1.05 2.25 12.50
C ASP A 38 0.36 3.60 12.42
N LEU A 39 -0.27 3.87 11.26
CA LEU A 39 -0.91 5.13 10.93
C LEU A 39 -2.42 5.04 11.04
N PHE A 40 -2.99 6.09 11.61
CA PHE A 40 -4.43 6.19 11.85
C PHE A 40 -4.95 7.58 11.46
N ILE A 41 -6.23 7.62 11.08
CA ILE A 41 -7.03 8.84 10.97
C ILE A 41 -8.21 8.73 11.93
N ALA A 42 -8.75 9.86 12.39
CA ALA A 42 -9.97 9.85 13.17
C ALA A 42 -11.13 9.23 12.36
N HIS A 43 -11.96 8.42 13.03
CA HIS A 43 -13.12 7.84 12.37
C HIS A 43 -14.13 8.96 12.03
N PRO A 44 -14.65 9.02 10.78
CA PRO A 44 -15.45 10.16 10.33
C PRO A 44 -16.78 10.34 11.09
N SER A 45 -17.34 9.25 11.67
CA SER A 45 -18.66 9.26 12.31
C SER A 45 -18.69 8.70 13.73
N ILE A 46 -17.62 8.05 14.20
CA ILE A 46 -17.59 7.45 15.53
C ILE A 46 -16.59 8.23 16.40
N PRO A 47 -17.07 8.99 17.43
CA PRO A 47 -16.19 9.75 18.31
C PRO A 47 -15.17 8.83 19.01
N LYS A 48 -13.92 9.29 19.15
CA LYS A 48 -12.81 8.59 19.78
C LYS A 48 -12.41 7.26 19.13
N ALA A 49 -12.99 6.89 17.98
CA ALA A 49 -12.54 5.77 17.17
C ALA A 49 -11.50 6.22 16.14
N TRP A 50 -10.62 5.28 15.78
CA TRP A 50 -9.54 5.51 14.84
C TRP A 50 -9.59 4.46 13.73
N LYS A 51 -9.40 4.89 12.51
CA LYS A 51 -9.29 4.00 11.35
C LYS A 51 -7.81 3.82 11.02
N PHE A 52 -7.36 2.57 11.00
CA PHE A 52 -6.03 2.21 10.49
C PHE A 52 -5.95 2.47 8.98
N ILE A 53 -4.88 3.09 8.53
CA ILE A 53 -4.67 3.44 7.12
C ILE A 53 -3.35 2.88 6.54
N GLY A 54 -2.52 2.28 7.37
CA GLY A 54 -1.26 1.69 6.92
C GLY A 54 -0.13 1.91 7.91
N ARG A 55 1.09 1.69 7.43
CA ARG A 55 2.32 1.90 8.21
C ARG A 55 3.18 2.98 7.56
N SER A 56 3.91 3.73 8.39
CA SER A 56 4.82 4.77 7.90
C SER A 56 6.04 4.19 7.18
N ASP A 57 6.48 3.00 7.57
CA ASP A 57 7.61 2.27 6.99
C ASP A 57 7.25 1.52 5.68
N ASP A 58 5.96 1.32 5.40
CA ASP A 58 5.47 0.76 4.13
C ASP A 58 5.25 1.82 3.03
N ARG A 59 5.44 3.10 3.33
CA ARG A 59 5.26 4.17 2.34
C ARG A 59 6.19 4.01 1.15
N VAL A 60 5.67 4.28 -0.04
CA VAL A 60 6.46 4.37 -1.27
C VAL A 60 6.92 5.82 -1.43
N THR A 61 8.21 6.08 -1.19
CA THR A 61 8.80 7.41 -1.39
C THR A 61 9.21 7.55 -2.84
N LEU A 62 8.59 8.50 -3.54
CA LEU A 62 8.89 8.82 -4.93
C LEU A 62 10.18 9.65 -5.05
N LEU A 63 10.71 9.79 -6.26
CA LEU A 63 11.93 10.53 -6.55
C LEU A 63 11.87 12.01 -6.12
N ASN A 64 10.68 12.61 -6.17
CA ASN A 64 10.42 13.99 -5.74
C ASN A 64 10.21 14.14 -4.22
N GLY A 65 10.34 13.05 -3.45
CA GLY A 65 10.16 13.01 -2.00
C GLY A 65 8.71 12.82 -1.52
N GLU A 66 7.74 12.80 -2.42
CA GLU A 66 6.34 12.49 -2.07
C GLU A 66 6.20 11.06 -1.56
N LYS A 67 5.26 10.86 -0.62
CA LYS A 67 5.10 9.60 0.11
C LYS A 67 3.73 9.00 -0.12
N VAL A 68 3.64 8.08 -1.06
CA VAL A 68 2.42 7.33 -1.36
C VAL A 68 2.12 6.35 -0.24
N LEU A 69 0.85 6.27 0.19
CA LEU A 69 0.32 5.25 1.10
C LEU A 69 -0.29 4.11 0.27
N PRO A 70 0.34 2.94 0.20
CA PRO A 70 -0.12 1.85 -0.67
C PRO A 70 -1.46 1.26 -0.24
N LEU A 71 -1.62 0.93 1.05
CA LEU A 71 -2.75 0.14 1.55
C LEU A 71 -4.13 0.69 1.21
N PRO A 72 -4.41 2.01 1.31
CA PRO A 72 -5.72 2.54 0.91
C PRO A 72 -6.02 2.36 -0.58
N ILE A 73 -5.01 2.42 -1.44
CA ILE A 73 -5.13 2.23 -2.90
C ILE A 73 -5.36 0.75 -3.19
N GLU A 74 -4.47 -0.10 -2.72
CA GLU A 74 -4.52 -1.55 -2.90
C GLU A 74 -5.81 -2.15 -2.36
N GLY A 75 -6.21 -1.76 -1.13
CA GLY A 75 -7.42 -2.26 -0.49
C GLY A 75 -8.72 -1.89 -1.21
N ARG A 76 -8.73 -0.86 -2.08
CA ARG A 76 -9.85 -0.56 -2.97
C ARG A 76 -9.84 -1.41 -4.21
N ILE A 77 -8.66 -1.54 -4.82
CA ILE A 77 -8.47 -2.25 -6.08
C ILE A 77 -8.80 -3.75 -5.91
N VAL A 78 -8.40 -4.36 -4.79
CA VAL A 78 -8.70 -5.78 -4.50
C VAL A 78 -10.16 -6.08 -4.15
N GLN A 79 -11.07 -5.08 -4.17
CA GLN A 79 -12.51 -5.33 -4.11
C GLN A 79 -13.06 -5.88 -5.43
N ASP A 80 -12.32 -5.74 -6.51
CA ASP A 80 -12.64 -6.34 -7.80
C ASP A 80 -12.43 -7.86 -7.76
N SER A 81 -13.44 -8.63 -8.17
CA SER A 81 -13.45 -10.10 -8.09
C SER A 81 -12.40 -10.78 -8.97
N LEU A 82 -11.89 -10.10 -10.01
CA LEU A 82 -10.85 -10.61 -10.88
C LEU A 82 -9.43 -10.39 -10.33
N ILE A 83 -9.30 -9.65 -9.23
CA ILE A 83 -8.02 -9.30 -8.63
C ILE A 83 -7.81 -10.08 -7.33
N LYS A 84 -6.76 -10.90 -7.28
CA LYS A 84 -6.31 -11.58 -6.07
C LYS A 84 -5.55 -10.64 -5.14
N GLU A 85 -4.65 -9.85 -5.72
CA GLU A 85 -3.79 -8.93 -4.98
C GLU A 85 -3.35 -7.76 -5.85
N ALA A 86 -3.11 -6.61 -5.20
CA ALA A 86 -2.59 -5.41 -5.83
C ALA A 86 -1.43 -4.88 -4.99
N VAL A 87 -0.32 -4.49 -5.62
CA VAL A 87 0.87 -3.97 -4.92
C VAL A 87 1.35 -2.70 -5.59
N VAL A 88 1.27 -1.59 -4.86
CA VAL A 88 1.81 -0.30 -5.30
C VAL A 88 3.33 -0.29 -5.11
N PHE A 89 4.05 0.11 -6.13
CA PHE A 89 5.49 0.29 -6.12
C PHE A 89 5.90 1.66 -6.68
N GLY A 90 7.16 2.03 -6.63
CA GLY A 90 7.64 3.29 -7.22
C GLY A 90 8.68 4.02 -6.38
N VAL A 91 9.35 3.33 -5.43
CA VAL A 91 10.44 3.94 -4.68
C VAL A 91 11.53 4.40 -5.64
N ASP A 92 11.95 5.67 -5.43
CA ASP A 92 12.93 6.38 -6.26
C ASP A 92 12.51 6.50 -7.75
N ARG A 93 11.21 6.37 -8.05
CA ARG A 93 10.65 6.59 -9.39
C ARG A 93 9.86 7.90 -9.44
N PRO A 94 9.71 8.52 -10.63
CA PRO A 94 8.97 9.78 -10.77
C PRO A 94 7.49 9.66 -10.45
N VAL A 95 6.89 8.48 -10.69
CA VAL A 95 5.46 8.18 -10.47
C VAL A 95 5.29 6.79 -9.87
N PRO A 96 4.17 6.53 -9.14
CA PRO A 96 3.87 5.21 -8.65
C PRO A 96 3.43 4.27 -9.79
N GLY A 97 3.69 2.98 -9.61
CA GLY A 97 3.19 1.90 -10.44
C GLY A 97 2.40 0.89 -9.63
N LEU A 98 1.72 -0.01 -10.31
CA LEU A 98 0.86 -1.02 -9.74
C LEU A 98 1.14 -2.40 -10.33
N LEU A 99 1.36 -3.39 -9.49
CA LEU A 99 1.31 -4.80 -9.87
C LEU A 99 -0.07 -5.34 -9.57
N LEU A 100 -0.66 -6.04 -10.53
CA LEU A 100 -1.91 -6.75 -10.38
C LEU A 100 -1.70 -8.24 -10.50
N PHE A 101 -2.24 -8.96 -9.54
CA PHE A 101 -2.29 -10.42 -9.52
C PHE A 101 -3.72 -10.84 -9.81
N ARG A 102 -3.90 -11.70 -10.80
CA ARG A 102 -5.21 -12.22 -11.17
C ARG A 102 -5.75 -13.13 -10.08
N ALA A 103 -7.06 -13.13 -9.90
CA ALA A 103 -7.74 -14.11 -9.07
C ALA A 103 -7.58 -15.53 -9.65
N ASP A 104 -7.61 -16.54 -8.78
CA ASP A 104 -7.52 -17.94 -9.16
C ASP A 104 -8.89 -18.46 -9.69
N THR A 105 -9.46 -17.75 -10.68
CA THR A 105 -10.76 -18.06 -11.29
C THR A 105 -10.58 -18.29 -12.79
N GLU A 106 -11.43 -19.14 -13.39
CA GLU A 106 -11.42 -19.37 -14.84
C GLU A 106 -11.65 -18.06 -15.61
N GLU A 107 -12.51 -17.19 -15.12
CA GLU A 107 -12.79 -15.90 -15.71
C GLU A 107 -11.52 -15.03 -15.80
N ALA A 108 -10.80 -14.87 -14.71
CA ALA A 108 -9.57 -14.08 -14.70
C ALA A 108 -8.45 -14.73 -15.52
N ALA A 109 -8.39 -16.07 -15.59
CA ALA A 109 -7.37 -16.80 -16.33
C ALA A 109 -7.56 -16.73 -17.85
N ASN A 110 -8.81 -16.71 -18.33
CA ASN A 110 -9.14 -16.75 -19.75
C ASN A 110 -9.04 -15.40 -20.47
N LEU A 111 -9.00 -14.28 -19.73
CA LEU A 111 -8.84 -12.95 -20.31
C LEU A 111 -7.40 -12.75 -20.82
N SER A 112 -7.25 -12.11 -21.96
CA SER A 112 -5.97 -11.54 -22.35
C SER A 112 -5.53 -10.47 -21.34
N GLU A 113 -4.27 -10.00 -21.42
CA GLU A 113 -3.79 -8.95 -20.53
C GLU A 113 -4.55 -7.63 -20.73
N GLU A 114 -4.86 -7.29 -22.00
CA GLU A 114 -5.57 -6.07 -22.36
C GLU A 114 -7.03 -6.13 -21.88
N GLU A 115 -7.75 -7.23 -22.14
CA GLU A 115 -9.13 -7.44 -21.67
C GLU A 115 -9.22 -7.42 -20.14
N PHE A 116 -8.26 -8.05 -19.45
CA PHE A 116 -8.18 -8.01 -18.00
C PHE A 116 -7.98 -6.58 -17.50
N LEU A 117 -7.03 -5.84 -18.09
CA LEU A 117 -6.78 -4.46 -17.69
C LEU A 117 -7.96 -3.55 -17.99
N ASP A 118 -8.67 -3.73 -19.11
CA ASP A 118 -9.88 -2.99 -19.42
C ASP A 118 -10.98 -3.24 -18.39
N HIS A 119 -11.15 -4.50 -17.97
CA HIS A 119 -12.16 -4.88 -16.99
C HIS A 119 -11.88 -4.25 -15.61
N VAL A 120 -10.63 -4.32 -15.12
CA VAL A 120 -10.28 -3.86 -13.78
C VAL A 120 -9.97 -2.34 -13.70
N TRP A 121 -9.84 -1.68 -14.84
CA TRP A 121 -9.49 -0.26 -14.89
C TRP A 121 -10.45 0.66 -14.12
N PRO A 122 -11.79 0.46 -14.15
CA PRO A 122 -12.73 1.25 -13.34
C PRO A 122 -12.43 1.20 -11.84
N SER A 123 -11.98 0.07 -11.32
CA SER A 123 -11.60 -0.10 -9.91
C SER A 123 -10.33 0.70 -9.57
N ILE A 124 -9.39 0.78 -10.50
CA ILE A 124 -8.18 1.62 -10.38
C ILE A 124 -8.54 3.11 -10.44
N GLU A 125 -9.43 3.50 -11.33
CA GLU A 125 -9.92 4.88 -11.42
C GLU A 125 -10.66 5.32 -10.15
N ASP A 126 -11.49 4.43 -9.55
CA ASP A 126 -12.14 4.74 -8.27
C ASP A 126 -11.12 4.93 -7.14
N ALA A 127 -10.07 4.12 -7.11
CA ALA A 127 -8.97 4.30 -6.17
C ALA A 127 -8.26 5.63 -6.42
N ASN A 128 -7.94 5.96 -7.68
CA ASN A 128 -7.28 7.21 -8.07
C ASN A 128 -8.07 8.46 -7.66
N LYS A 129 -9.41 8.47 -7.81
CA LYS A 129 -10.28 9.58 -7.40
C LYS A 129 -10.24 9.89 -5.90
N LYS A 130 -9.74 8.96 -5.10
CA LYS A 130 -9.72 9.05 -3.63
C LYS A 130 -8.31 9.18 -3.06
N THR A 131 -7.33 9.45 -3.93
CA THR A 131 -5.92 9.64 -3.57
C THR A 131 -5.43 11.02 -4.02
N GLU A 132 -4.32 11.45 -3.44
CA GLU A 132 -3.61 12.65 -3.86
C GLU A 132 -3.09 12.50 -5.30
N ALA A 133 -2.98 13.60 -6.03
CA ALA A 133 -2.61 13.59 -7.44
C ALA A 133 -1.29 12.86 -7.73
N PHE A 134 -0.29 13.02 -6.86
CA PHE A 134 1.01 12.34 -6.99
C PHE A 134 0.95 10.83 -6.70
N SER A 135 -0.15 10.35 -6.10
CA SER A 135 -0.37 8.94 -5.75
C SER A 135 -1.20 8.19 -6.80
N GLN A 136 -1.69 8.88 -7.83
CA GLN A 136 -2.52 8.27 -8.86
C GLN A 136 -1.71 7.35 -9.77
N ILE A 137 -2.29 6.22 -10.12
CA ILE A 137 -1.69 5.21 -10.99
C ILE A 137 -2.11 5.48 -12.44
N GLY A 138 -1.13 5.74 -13.29
CA GLY A 138 -1.35 5.81 -14.74
C GLY A 138 -1.56 4.43 -15.34
N ARG A 139 -2.37 4.32 -16.40
CA ARG A 139 -2.65 3.03 -17.06
C ARG A 139 -1.38 2.35 -17.58
N ASN A 140 -0.45 3.12 -18.11
CA ASN A 140 0.86 2.65 -18.57
C ASN A 140 1.83 2.26 -17.45
N MET A 141 1.44 2.48 -16.18
CA MET A 141 2.21 2.11 -15.00
C MET A 141 1.64 0.87 -14.30
N VAL A 142 0.64 0.22 -14.90
CA VAL A 142 0.07 -1.03 -14.41
C VAL A 142 0.75 -2.20 -15.10
N VAL A 143 1.08 -3.20 -14.28
CA VAL A 143 1.71 -4.44 -14.74
C VAL A 143 0.88 -5.59 -14.24
N VAL A 144 0.32 -6.35 -15.18
CA VAL A 144 -0.37 -7.59 -14.88
C VAL A 144 0.67 -8.71 -14.73
N VAL A 145 0.70 -9.32 -13.55
CA VAL A 145 1.64 -10.43 -13.27
C VAL A 145 1.11 -11.70 -13.93
N ALA A 146 1.99 -12.38 -14.68
CA ALA A 146 1.65 -13.66 -15.29
C ALA A 146 1.27 -14.69 -14.20
N HIS A 147 0.27 -15.52 -14.49
CA HIS A 147 -0.33 -16.47 -13.53
C HIS A 147 0.66 -17.49 -12.94
N ASP A 148 1.74 -17.79 -13.65
CA ASP A 148 2.81 -18.72 -13.24
C ASP A 148 3.83 -18.08 -12.29
N LYS A 149 3.78 -16.77 -12.07
CA LYS A 149 4.72 -16.05 -11.21
C LYS A 149 4.16 -15.87 -9.81
N THR A 150 4.79 -16.50 -8.85
CA THR A 150 4.52 -16.31 -7.43
C THR A 150 5.52 -15.30 -6.84
N PHE A 151 5.05 -14.49 -5.91
CA PHE A 151 5.90 -13.59 -5.12
C PHE A 151 6.07 -14.12 -3.70
N PRO A 152 7.22 -13.86 -3.06
CA PRO A 152 7.40 -14.28 -1.68
C PRO A 152 6.39 -13.60 -0.76
N GLU A 153 5.56 -14.41 -0.12
CA GLU A 153 4.58 -14.00 0.87
C GLU A 153 5.17 -14.08 2.29
N THR A 154 4.57 -13.33 3.20
CA THR A 154 4.78 -13.49 4.65
C THR A 154 3.98 -14.69 5.15
N ASP A 155 4.20 -15.11 6.39
CA ASP A 155 3.41 -16.15 7.05
C ASP A 155 1.90 -15.78 7.19
N LYS A 156 1.55 -14.53 6.90
CA LYS A 156 0.17 -14.00 6.88
C LYS A 156 -0.37 -13.83 5.45
N SER A 157 0.23 -14.48 4.46
CA SER A 157 -0.15 -14.39 3.02
C SER A 157 -0.19 -12.95 2.48
N THR A 158 0.67 -12.07 2.99
CA THR A 158 0.86 -10.72 2.45
C THR A 158 2.18 -10.63 1.69
N VAL A 159 2.21 -9.95 0.55
CA VAL A 159 3.42 -9.84 -0.27
C VAL A 159 4.54 -9.11 0.48
N LYS A 160 5.73 -9.70 0.48
CA LYS A 160 6.95 -9.07 1.00
C LYS A 160 7.40 -7.93 0.08
N ARG A 161 6.91 -6.71 0.30
CA ARG A 161 7.16 -5.53 -0.54
C ARG A 161 8.63 -5.30 -0.87
N GLY A 162 9.54 -5.52 0.07
CA GLY A 162 10.98 -5.37 -0.16
C GLY A 162 11.53 -6.34 -1.21
N ARG A 163 10.94 -7.54 -1.36
CA ARG A 163 11.34 -8.50 -2.40
C ARG A 163 10.68 -8.21 -3.74
N VAL A 164 9.47 -7.69 -3.75
CA VAL A 164 8.80 -7.20 -4.96
C VAL A 164 9.65 -6.15 -5.66
N ARG A 165 10.26 -5.22 -4.92
CA ARG A 165 11.21 -4.23 -5.44
C ARG A 165 12.36 -4.84 -6.24
N LEU A 166 12.98 -5.90 -5.71
CA LEU A 166 14.11 -6.58 -6.37
C LEU A 166 13.67 -7.31 -7.65
N THR A 167 12.46 -7.86 -7.64
CA THR A 167 11.91 -8.57 -8.80
C THR A 167 11.49 -7.59 -9.89
N ILE A 168 10.85 -6.47 -9.53
CA ILE A 168 10.48 -5.41 -10.48
C ILE A 168 11.73 -4.76 -11.09
N ALA A 169 12.77 -4.49 -10.29
CA ALA A 169 14.02 -3.97 -10.82
C ALA A 169 14.61 -4.87 -11.90
N LYS A 170 14.50 -6.20 -11.75
CA LYS A 170 14.95 -7.17 -12.77
C LYS A 170 14.07 -7.24 -14.01
N LEU A 171 12.76 -6.99 -13.87
CA LEU A 171 11.81 -7.05 -15.00
C LEU A 171 11.80 -5.76 -15.83
N TYR A 172 12.19 -4.62 -15.26
CA TYR A 172 12.06 -3.28 -15.86
C TYR A 172 13.38 -2.52 -16.06
N ILE A 173 14.53 -3.20 -16.02
CA ILE A 173 15.82 -2.60 -16.40
C ILE A 173 15.92 -2.35 -17.92
N HIS A 174 14.94 -2.75 -18.72
CA HIS A 174 14.97 -2.70 -20.18
C HIS A 174 13.92 -1.75 -20.80
N CYS A 175 13.39 -0.78 -20.04
CA CYS A 175 12.57 0.31 -20.57
C CYS A 175 13.20 1.66 -20.26
#